data_d177cd7a0626aec9f0a3aa2a650bec68
#
_entry.id   d177cd7a0626aec9f0a3aa2a650bec68
#
_cell.length_a   1.000
_cell.length_b   1.000
_cell.length_c   1.000
_cell.angle_alpha   90.00
_cell.angle_beta   90.00
_cell.angle_gamma   90.00
#
_symmetry.space_group_name_H-M   'P 1'
#
loop_
_entity.id
_entity.type
_entity.pdbx_description
1 polymer ?
#
loop_
_entity_poly.entity_id
_entity_poly.type
_entity_poly.pdbx_seq_one_letter_code
_entity_poly.pdbx_strand_id
1 'polypeptide(L)'
;MAISISLTVNGTAVTAEIEPHTLLVQFLRDQLRLTGTHIGCDTAQCGACTVHLNGRAIKSCNILAVQAEGAAITTIEGLAKDGELHPMQAAFRACHGLQCGFCTPGMVMSATSLVQCQPDLTEADVRAQLDGNLCRCTGYHNIVKAVLEGAAGMKSGAASLATDKVTA
;
A
#
# COMPACT_ATOMS: atom_id res chain seq x y z
N MET A 1 5.14 -21.70 21.31
CA MET A 1 3.98 -21.23 22.12
C MET A 1 3.27 -20.18 21.32
N ALA A 2 2.04 -20.43 20.88
CA ALA A 2 1.27 -19.46 20.13
C ALA A 2 0.88 -18.25 20.99
N ILE A 3 0.77 -17.08 20.38
CA ILE A 3 0.35 -15.81 21.00
C ILE A 3 -0.89 -15.33 20.27
N SER A 4 -1.93 -14.96 21.03
CA SER A 4 -3.12 -14.31 20.45
C SER A 4 -2.84 -12.85 20.16
N ILE A 5 -3.16 -12.40 18.95
CA ILE A 5 -3.10 -11.00 18.54
C ILE A 5 -4.45 -10.53 18.02
N SER A 6 -4.75 -9.24 18.23
CA SER A 6 -5.95 -8.58 17.73
C SER A 6 -5.55 -7.29 17.01
N LEU A 7 -5.99 -7.13 15.76
CA LEU A 7 -5.70 -5.96 14.92
C LEU A 7 -6.83 -5.74 13.93
N THR A 8 -6.82 -4.62 13.23
CA THR A 8 -7.79 -4.35 12.16
C THR A 8 -7.10 -4.51 10.80
N VAL A 9 -7.66 -5.30 9.88
CA VAL A 9 -7.14 -5.47 8.53
C VAL A 9 -8.22 -5.08 7.51
N ASN A 10 -7.93 -4.11 6.67
CA ASN A 10 -8.85 -3.56 5.66
C ASN A 10 -10.22 -3.18 6.25
N GLY A 11 -10.22 -2.60 7.45
CA GLY A 11 -11.42 -2.19 8.16
C GLY A 11 -12.15 -3.29 8.95
N THR A 12 -11.69 -4.53 8.87
CA THR A 12 -12.26 -5.68 9.59
C THR A 12 -11.41 -6.04 10.80
N ALA A 13 -12.02 -6.18 11.97
CA ALA A 13 -11.34 -6.67 13.17
C ALA A 13 -10.98 -8.16 13.01
N VAL A 14 -9.74 -8.50 13.32
CA VAL A 14 -9.18 -9.83 13.22
C VAL A 14 -8.53 -10.20 14.54
N THR A 15 -8.83 -11.40 15.04
CA THR A 15 -8.12 -12.02 16.17
C THR A 15 -7.56 -13.35 15.69
N ALA A 16 -6.29 -13.62 15.96
CA ALA A 16 -5.61 -14.82 15.49
C ALA A 16 -4.55 -15.31 16.46
N GLU A 17 -4.32 -16.62 16.47
CA GLU A 17 -3.20 -17.26 17.14
C GLU A 17 -2.02 -17.34 16.16
N ILE A 18 -0.86 -16.85 16.55
CA ILE A 18 0.35 -16.84 15.73
C ILE A 18 1.57 -17.31 16.53
N GLU A 19 2.59 -17.79 15.82
CA GLU A 19 3.89 -18.01 16.44
C GLU A 19 4.61 -16.65 16.62
N PRO A 20 5.35 -16.42 17.73
CA PRO A 20 5.98 -15.14 18.04
C PRO A 20 6.88 -14.56 16.96
N HIS A 21 7.46 -15.43 16.13
CA HIS A 21 8.38 -15.07 15.04
C HIS A 21 7.69 -14.85 13.68
N THR A 22 6.35 -14.96 13.63
CA THR A 22 5.58 -14.79 12.38
C THR A 22 5.76 -13.36 11.86
N LEU A 23 6.26 -13.20 10.63
CA LEU A 23 6.33 -11.91 9.97
C LEU A 23 4.92 -11.43 9.58
N LEU A 24 4.71 -10.12 9.62
CA LEU A 24 3.42 -9.53 9.23
C LEU A 24 3.01 -9.94 7.81
N VAL A 25 3.95 -9.98 6.87
CA VAL A 25 3.68 -10.42 5.50
C VAL A 25 3.19 -11.87 5.42
N GLN A 26 3.77 -12.77 6.23
CA GLN A 26 3.35 -14.17 6.31
C GLN A 26 1.94 -14.29 6.90
N PHE A 27 1.67 -13.57 7.98
CA PHE A 27 0.35 -13.50 8.58
C PHE A 27 -0.72 -13.06 7.56
N LEU A 28 -0.46 -11.96 6.84
CA LEU A 28 -1.39 -11.45 5.82
C LEU A 28 -1.62 -12.45 4.69
N ARG A 29 -0.55 -13.06 4.16
CA ARG A 29 -0.63 -13.94 3.00
C ARG A 29 -1.14 -15.34 3.34
N ASP A 30 -0.61 -15.94 4.41
CA ASP A 30 -0.79 -17.38 4.68
C ASP A 30 -2.01 -17.64 5.55
N GLN A 31 -2.28 -16.79 6.55
CA GLN A 31 -3.43 -16.94 7.43
C GLN A 31 -4.66 -16.19 6.90
N LEU A 32 -4.51 -14.92 6.50
CA LEU A 32 -5.64 -14.10 6.02
C LEU A 32 -5.90 -14.24 4.52
N ARG A 33 -5.03 -14.93 3.79
CA ARG A 33 -5.13 -15.13 2.32
C ARG A 33 -5.15 -13.83 1.49
N LEU A 34 -4.61 -12.75 2.05
CA LEU A 34 -4.43 -11.47 1.35
C LEU A 34 -3.13 -11.50 0.53
N THR A 35 -3.19 -12.16 -0.62
CA THR A 35 -2.02 -12.50 -1.44
C THR A 35 -1.53 -11.37 -2.34
N GLY A 36 -2.25 -10.26 -2.41
CA GLY A 36 -1.83 -9.06 -3.15
C GLY A 36 -0.58 -8.39 -2.58
N THR A 37 -0.27 -8.62 -1.30
CA THR A 37 1.01 -8.23 -0.72
C THR A 37 2.07 -9.26 -1.12
N HIS A 38 3.03 -8.89 -1.98
CA HIS A 38 4.03 -9.81 -2.53
C HIS A 38 5.32 -9.86 -1.70
N ILE A 39 6.08 -10.96 -1.82
CA ILE A 39 7.42 -11.11 -1.24
C ILE A 39 8.42 -11.23 -2.39
N GLY A 40 9.27 -10.21 -2.58
CA GLY A 40 10.28 -10.19 -3.65
C GLY A 40 11.73 -10.27 -3.16
N CYS A 41 11.95 -10.21 -1.85
CA CYS A 41 13.27 -10.36 -1.20
C CYS A 41 13.11 -10.78 0.25
N ASP A 42 14.23 -11.05 0.92
CA ASP A 42 14.35 -11.36 2.35
C ASP A 42 15.11 -10.26 3.13
N THR A 43 15.44 -9.15 2.49
CA THR A 43 16.33 -8.08 2.99
C THR A 43 15.63 -6.73 3.17
N ALA A 44 14.31 -6.68 3.11
CA ALA A 44 13.48 -5.48 3.22
C ALA A 44 13.80 -4.36 2.20
N GLN A 45 14.43 -4.69 1.06
CA GLN A 45 14.87 -3.72 0.05
C GLN A 45 13.85 -3.52 -1.09
N CYS A 46 13.22 -4.60 -1.58
CA CYS A 46 12.48 -4.55 -2.84
C CYS A 46 11.15 -3.77 -2.81
N GLY A 47 10.53 -3.60 -1.64
CA GLY A 47 9.26 -2.87 -1.47
C GLY A 47 8.00 -3.58 -1.95
N ALA A 48 8.09 -4.81 -2.49
CA ALA A 48 6.92 -5.56 -2.97
C ALA A 48 5.91 -5.90 -1.85
N CYS A 49 6.39 -5.96 -0.60
CA CYS A 49 5.60 -6.25 0.58
C CYS A 49 5.04 -5.00 1.29
N THR A 50 5.08 -3.84 0.66
CA THR A 50 4.60 -2.59 1.28
C THR A 50 3.11 -2.66 1.56
N VAL A 51 2.75 -2.35 2.81
CA VAL A 51 1.38 -2.17 3.31
C VAL A 51 1.30 -0.87 4.11
N HIS A 52 0.11 -0.40 4.47
CA HIS A 52 -0.02 0.68 5.44
C HIS A 52 -0.25 0.10 6.84
N LEU A 53 0.50 0.61 7.81
CA LEU A 53 0.29 0.43 9.24
C LEU A 53 -0.08 1.78 9.84
N ASN A 54 -1.28 1.91 10.36
CA ASN A 54 -1.84 3.17 10.87
C ASN A 54 -1.68 4.33 9.87
N GLY A 55 -1.93 4.06 8.58
CA GLY A 55 -1.86 5.02 7.48
C GLY A 55 -0.46 5.28 6.92
N ARG A 56 0.61 4.70 7.48
CA ARG A 56 2.00 4.87 7.01
C ARG A 56 2.48 3.64 6.24
N ALA A 57 3.14 3.85 5.12
CA ALA A 57 3.76 2.77 4.36
C ALA A 57 4.91 2.13 5.13
N ILE A 58 4.85 0.81 5.29
CA ILE A 58 5.89 -0.01 5.91
C ILE A 58 6.15 -1.27 5.08
N LYS A 59 7.33 -1.86 5.24
CA LYS A 59 7.66 -3.15 4.62
C LYS A 59 7.29 -4.29 5.57
N SER A 60 6.20 -4.98 5.28
CA SER A 60 5.64 -6.01 6.17
C SER A 60 6.52 -7.25 6.34
N CYS A 61 7.54 -7.44 5.49
CA CYS A 61 8.56 -8.48 5.66
C CYS A 61 9.62 -8.14 6.73
N ASN A 62 9.60 -6.93 7.29
CA ASN A 62 10.56 -6.45 8.31
C ASN A 62 9.90 -6.13 9.65
N ILE A 63 8.68 -6.60 9.86
CA ILE A 63 7.89 -6.44 11.08
C ILE A 63 7.33 -7.80 11.48
N LEU A 64 7.38 -8.12 12.77
CA LEU A 64 6.67 -9.27 13.33
C LEU A 64 5.18 -8.93 13.48
N ALA A 65 4.31 -9.92 13.26
CA ALA A 65 2.88 -9.71 13.39
C ALA A 65 2.48 -9.30 14.83
N VAL A 66 3.17 -9.78 15.85
CA VAL A 66 2.99 -9.36 17.25
C VAL A 66 3.23 -7.87 17.48
N GLN A 67 4.07 -7.22 16.68
CA GLN A 67 4.33 -5.77 16.77
C GLN A 67 3.19 -4.93 16.18
N ALA A 68 2.28 -5.55 15.45
CA ALA A 68 1.10 -4.92 14.87
C ALA A 68 -0.16 -5.09 15.76
N GLU A 69 -0.01 -5.59 16.98
CA GLU A 69 -1.11 -5.67 17.95
C GLU A 69 -1.83 -4.31 18.10
N GLY A 70 -3.15 -4.31 18.00
CA GLY A 70 -4.00 -3.11 18.09
C GLY A 70 -3.91 -2.15 16.89
N ALA A 71 -3.05 -2.43 15.90
CA ALA A 71 -2.86 -1.54 14.75
C ALA A 71 -3.95 -1.74 13.67
N ALA A 72 -4.09 -0.71 12.82
CA ALA A 72 -4.86 -0.77 11.59
C ALA A 72 -3.93 -1.01 10.39
N ILE A 73 -4.12 -2.16 9.73
CA ILE A 73 -3.40 -2.54 8.52
C ILE A 73 -4.29 -2.33 7.31
N THR A 74 -3.74 -1.67 6.28
CA THR A 74 -4.39 -1.62 4.96
C THR A 74 -3.46 -2.26 3.93
N THR A 75 -3.97 -3.24 3.21
CA THR A 75 -3.29 -3.89 2.09
C THR A 75 -3.83 -3.37 0.76
N ILE A 76 -3.25 -3.80 -0.36
CA ILE A 76 -3.71 -3.38 -1.69
C ILE A 76 -5.18 -3.73 -1.94
N GLU A 77 -5.67 -4.83 -1.36
CA GLU A 77 -7.06 -5.27 -1.46
C GLU A 77 -8.03 -4.30 -0.75
N GLY A 78 -7.54 -3.57 0.26
CA GLY A 78 -8.35 -2.61 1.02
C GLY A 78 -8.38 -1.19 0.45
N LEU A 79 -7.67 -0.90 -0.64
CA LEU A 79 -7.68 0.44 -1.26
C LEU A 79 -8.92 0.70 -2.11
N ALA A 80 -9.36 -0.28 -2.90
CA ALA A 80 -10.59 -0.21 -3.68
C ALA A 80 -11.80 -0.25 -2.73
N LYS A 81 -12.82 0.55 -3.01
CA LYS A 81 -14.06 0.59 -2.23
C LYS A 81 -15.26 0.47 -3.16
N ASP A 82 -16.24 -0.31 -2.76
CA ASP A 82 -17.52 -0.47 -3.48
C ASP A 82 -17.36 -0.82 -4.97
N GLY A 83 -16.30 -1.55 -5.31
CA GLY A 83 -15.97 -1.91 -6.71
C GLY A 83 -15.24 -0.83 -7.49
N GLU A 84 -15.03 0.36 -6.91
CA GLU A 84 -14.30 1.46 -7.54
C GLU A 84 -12.81 1.41 -7.17
N LEU A 85 -11.96 1.54 -8.19
CA LEU A 85 -10.52 1.61 -7.99
C LEU A 85 -10.13 2.89 -7.26
N HIS A 86 -9.21 2.77 -6.32
CA HIS A 86 -8.56 3.94 -5.74
C HIS A 86 -7.88 4.78 -6.86
N PRO A 87 -7.88 6.13 -6.81
CA PRO A 87 -7.30 6.98 -7.87
C PRO A 87 -5.89 6.58 -8.28
N MET A 88 -5.05 6.17 -7.32
CA MET A 88 -3.70 5.67 -7.62
C MET A 88 -3.72 4.37 -8.43
N GLN A 89 -4.62 3.42 -8.11
CA GLN A 89 -4.77 2.18 -8.88
C GLN A 89 -5.25 2.46 -10.30
N ALA A 90 -6.23 3.36 -10.46
CA ALA A 90 -6.75 3.80 -11.76
C ALA A 90 -5.65 4.45 -12.61
N ALA A 91 -4.83 5.31 -12.02
CA ALA A 91 -3.72 5.98 -12.69
C ALA A 91 -2.64 4.98 -13.15
N PHE A 92 -2.27 3.99 -12.32
CA PHE A 92 -1.33 2.93 -12.73
C PHE A 92 -1.84 2.14 -13.93
N ARG A 93 -3.14 1.86 -13.99
CA ARG A 93 -3.78 1.22 -15.13
C ARG A 93 -3.77 2.13 -16.37
N ALA A 94 -4.21 3.39 -16.24
CA ALA A 94 -4.34 4.33 -17.35
C ALA A 94 -2.98 4.73 -17.96
N CYS A 95 -1.96 4.94 -17.14
CA CYS A 95 -0.62 5.32 -17.57
C CYS A 95 0.27 4.13 -17.93
N HIS A 96 -0.23 2.90 -17.91
CA HIS A 96 0.57 1.69 -18.11
C HIS A 96 1.77 1.62 -17.16
N GLY A 97 1.58 1.98 -15.88
CA GLY A 97 2.59 1.97 -14.82
C GLY A 97 3.00 0.56 -14.37
N LEU A 98 2.67 -0.47 -15.14
CA LEU A 98 2.96 -1.87 -14.85
C LEU A 98 3.21 -2.67 -16.13
N GLN A 99 3.95 -3.77 -16.00
CA GLN A 99 4.11 -4.80 -17.04
C GLN A 99 3.77 -6.17 -16.43
N CYS A 100 4.71 -6.85 -15.74
CA CYS A 100 4.42 -8.12 -15.10
C CYS A 100 3.47 -8.00 -13.90
N GLY A 101 3.34 -6.81 -13.31
CA GLY A 101 2.43 -6.54 -12.18
C GLY A 101 2.98 -6.89 -10.79
N PHE A 102 4.12 -7.58 -10.69
CA PHE A 102 4.63 -8.07 -9.40
C PHE A 102 4.96 -6.95 -8.39
N CYS A 103 5.57 -5.86 -8.83
CA CYS A 103 5.89 -4.72 -7.97
C CYS A 103 4.67 -3.80 -7.71
N THR A 104 3.62 -3.91 -8.51
CA THR A 104 2.52 -2.92 -8.57
C THR A 104 1.80 -2.73 -7.25
N PRO A 105 1.41 -3.76 -6.48
CA PRO A 105 0.76 -3.57 -5.19
C PRO A 105 1.61 -2.72 -4.23
N GLY A 106 2.86 -3.12 -4.02
CA GLY A 106 3.77 -2.39 -3.15
C GLY A 106 4.07 -0.96 -3.64
N MET A 107 4.17 -0.77 -4.96
CA MET A 107 4.39 0.53 -5.57
C MET A 107 3.19 1.47 -5.35
N VAL A 108 1.96 0.98 -5.55
CA VAL A 108 0.72 1.72 -5.30
C VAL A 108 0.58 2.08 -3.83
N MET A 109 0.87 1.16 -2.90
CA MET A 109 0.83 1.43 -1.45
C MET A 109 1.83 2.51 -1.06
N SER A 110 3.08 2.42 -1.55
CA SER A 110 4.11 3.46 -1.31
C SER A 110 3.70 4.81 -1.87
N ALA A 111 3.23 4.85 -3.13
CA ALA A 111 2.81 6.09 -3.78
C ALA A 111 1.62 6.75 -3.08
N THR A 112 0.64 5.97 -2.63
CA THR A 112 -0.53 6.48 -1.90
C THR A 112 -0.10 7.15 -0.58
N SER A 113 0.78 6.51 0.19
CA SER A 113 1.32 7.08 1.42
C SER A 113 2.17 8.34 1.15
N LEU A 114 2.97 8.33 0.08
CA LEU A 114 3.76 9.49 -0.33
C LEU A 114 2.88 10.72 -0.58
N VAL A 115 1.83 10.56 -1.39
CA VAL A 115 0.88 11.65 -1.72
C VAL A 115 0.16 12.17 -0.48
N GLN A 116 -0.17 11.31 0.48
CA GLN A 116 -0.78 11.72 1.75
C GLN A 116 0.17 12.57 2.60
N CYS A 117 1.48 12.26 2.58
CA CYS A 117 2.49 13.02 3.34
C CYS A 117 2.94 14.30 2.62
N GLN A 118 3.00 14.27 1.29
CA GLN A 118 3.48 15.36 0.44
C GLN A 118 2.55 15.50 -0.77
N PRO A 119 1.50 16.34 -0.69
CA PRO A 119 0.53 16.47 -1.77
C PRO A 119 1.08 17.09 -3.05
N ASP A 120 2.08 17.98 -2.94
CA ASP A 120 2.69 18.67 -4.07
C ASP A 120 4.02 18.02 -4.47
N LEU A 121 3.91 17.02 -5.36
CA LEU A 121 5.03 16.21 -5.84
C LEU A 121 5.52 16.69 -7.19
N THR A 122 6.83 16.82 -7.33
CA THR A 122 7.51 16.90 -8.62
C THR A 122 7.92 15.50 -9.10
N GLU A 123 8.27 15.37 -10.38
CA GLU A 123 8.84 14.11 -10.92
C GLU A 123 10.10 13.68 -10.15
N ALA A 124 10.95 14.63 -9.76
CA ALA A 124 12.16 14.37 -9.00
C ALA A 124 11.85 13.80 -7.61
N ASP A 125 10.84 14.34 -6.93
CA ASP A 125 10.39 13.84 -5.62
C ASP A 125 9.89 12.40 -5.74
N VAL A 126 9.06 12.12 -6.74
CA VAL A 126 8.54 10.76 -6.98
C VAL A 126 9.69 9.79 -7.22
N ARG A 127 10.67 10.14 -8.06
CA ARG A 127 11.83 9.28 -8.34
C ARG A 127 12.64 9.00 -7.09
N ALA A 128 12.92 10.01 -6.28
CA ALA A 128 13.66 9.86 -5.02
C ALA A 128 12.91 8.97 -4.01
N GLN A 129 11.60 9.16 -3.88
CA GLN A 129 10.80 8.43 -2.89
C GLN A 129 10.50 6.98 -3.29
N LEU A 130 10.56 6.65 -4.59
CA LEU A 130 10.40 5.27 -5.08
C LEU A 130 11.68 4.42 -4.97
N ASP A 131 12.78 4.96 -4.45
CA ASP A 131 14.06 4.26 -4.34
C ASP A 131 13.97 2.95 -3.53
N GLY A 132 13.04 2.87 -2.59
CA GLY A 132 12.73 1.67 -1.82
C GLY A 132 11.76 0.67 -2.47
N ASN A 133 11.35 0.88 -3.75
CA ASN A 133 10.39 0.04 -4.47
C ASN A 133 10.94 -0.36 -5.84
N LEU A 134 11.39 -1.63 -5.97
CA LEU A 134 12.06 -2.10 -7.17
C LEU A 134 11.08 -2.56 -8.25
N CYS A 135 11.28 -2.06 -9.47
CA CYS A 135 10.62 -2.56 -10.67
C CYS A 135 11.69 -2.95 -11.71
N ARG A 136 11.69 -4.22 -12.15
CA ARG A 136 12.66 -4.73 -13.15
C ARG A 136 12.17 -4.53 -14.60
N CYS A 137 10.90 -4.17 -14.80
CA CYS A 137 10.28 -4.21 -16.13
C CYS A 137 10.17 -2.84 -16.81
N THR A 138 9.71 -1.80 -16.09
CA THR A 138 9.16 -0.56 -16.68
C THR A 138 10.20 0.54 -16.92
N GLY A 139 11.37 0.48 -16.30
CA GLY A 139 12.31 1.61 -16.26
C GLY A 139 11.77 2.85 -15.53
N TYR A 140 10.70 2.69 -14.74
CA TYR A 140 10.04 3.70 -13.88
C TYR A 140 9.34 4.86 -14.60
N HIS A 141 9.55 5.10 -15.89
CA HIS A 141 8.98 6.26 -16.58
C HIS A 141 7.46 6.34 -16.44
N ASN A 142 6.76 5.27 -16.80
CA ASN A 142 5.30 5.21 -16.68
C ASN A 142 4.82 5.12 -15.23
N ILE A 143 5.61 4.55 -14.32
CA ILE A 143 5.31 4.54 -12.89
C ILE A 143 5.29 5.96 -12.33
N VAL A 144 6.31 6.76 -12.64
CA VAL A 144 6.39 8.16 -12.19
C VAL A 144 5.20 8.96 -12.71
N LYS A 145 4.87 8.80 -14.01
CA LYS A 145 3.68 9.42 -14.61
C LYS A 145 2.41 9.00 -13.89
N ALA A 146 2.25 7.70 -13.60
CA ALA A 146 1.09 7.17 -12.89
C ALA A 146 0.96 7.74 -11.47
N VAL A 147 2.07 7.91 -10.75
CA VAL A 147 2.06 8.49 -9.40
C VAL A 147 1.60 9.95 -9.45
N LEU A 148 2.10 10.75 -10.38
CA LEU A 148 1.68 12.15 -10.54
C LEU A 148 0.20 12.27 -10.92
N GLU A 149 -0.28 11.44 -11.84
CA GLU A 149 -1.69 11.40 -12.22
C GLU A 149 -2.58 10.94 -11.06
N GLY A 150 -2.15 9.90 -10.33
CA GLY A 150 -2.84 9.40 -9.14
C GLY A 150 -2.90 10.45 -8.03
N ALA A 151 -1.84 11.24 -7.85
CA ALA A 151 -1.82 12.35 -6.90
C ALA A 151 -2.87 13.41 -7.25
N ALA A 152 -3.00 13.76 -8.53
CA ALA A 152 -4.03 14.69 -9.01
C ALA A 152 -5.44 14.13 -8.76
N GLY A 153 -5.67 12.84 -9.02
CA GLY A 153 -6.93 12.16 -8.75
C GLY A 153 -7.29 12.11 -7.25
N MET A 154 -6.31 11.89 -6.39
CA MET A 154 -6.51 11.90 -4.93
C MET A 154 -6.91 13.30 -4.41
N LYS A 155 -6.31 14.36 -4.96
CA LYS A 155 -6.67 15.75 -4.62
C LYS A 155 -8.11 16.09 -5.03
N SER A 156 -8.51 15.73 -6.24
CA SER A 156 -9.87 15.99 -6.75
C SER A 156 -10.95 15.23 -5.96
N GLY A 157 -10.70 13.99 -5.60
CA GLY A 157 -11.59 13.19 -4.74
C GLY A 157 -11.73 13.76 -3.32
N ALA A 158 -10.65 14.28 -2.74
CA ALA A 158 -10.68 14.97 -1.45
C ALA A 158 -11.48 16.28 -1.51
N ALA A 159 -11.39 17.03 -2.61
CA ALA A 159 -12.16 18.25 -2.82
C ALA A 159 -13.67 17.97 -2.95
N SER A 160 -14.06 16.88 -3.63
CA SER A 160 -15.45 16.43 -3.73
C SER A 160 -16.08 16.11 -2.36
N LEU A 161 -15.33 15.37 -1.53
CA LEU A 161 -15.79 15.02 -0.17
C LEU A 161 -15.86 16.22 0.79
N ALA A 162 -15.08 17.28 0.54
CA ALA A 162 -15.11 18.52 1.34
C ALA A 162 -16.32 19.39 1.00
N THR A 163 -16.80 19.37 -0.25
CA THR A 163 -17.99 20.13 -0.68
C THR A 163 -19.27 19.52 -0.18
N ASP A 164 -19.36 18.20 -0.03
CA ASP A 164 -20.55 17.49 0.47
C ASP A 164 -20.77 17.67 2.00
N LYS A 165 -19.76 18.16 2.73
CA LYS A 165 -19.86 18.44 4.18
C LYS A 165 -20.34 19.85 4.54
N VAL A 166 -20.56 20.72 3.57
CA VAL A 166 -20.93 22.14 3.81
C VAL A 166 -22.45 22.41 3.67
N THR A 167 -23.23 21.38 3.29
CA THR A 167 -24.69 21.49 3.17
C THR A 167 -25.40 20.44 4.03
N ALA A 168 -25.32 20.61 5.35
CA ALA A 168 -26.22 19.96 6.32
C ALA A 168 -26.33 20.83 7.57
#